data_72d26dfb95500d0fd15d71a6db899cc2
#
_entry.id   72d26dfb95500d0fd15d71a6db899cc2
#
_cell.length_a   1.000
_cell.length_b   1.000
_cell.length_c   1.000
_cell.angle_alpha   90.00
_cell.angle_beta   90.00
_cell.angle_gamma   90.00
#
_symmetry.space_group_name_H-M   'P 1'
#
loop_
_entity.id
_entity.type
_entity.pdbx_description
1 polymer ?
#
loop_
_entity_poly.entity_id
_entity_poly.type
_entity_poly.pdbx_seq_one_letter_code
_entity_poly.pdbx_strand_id
1 'polypeptide(L)'
;MINLFLRARAHDYFKARSVARDLKTDQSRVEAVAVAIEGALRSCEAEHAGLSRRMGDVGARTALTAGNDVDEYLSRDATDRRNLALLETEMVNGNLRLKELTLTISHFRFLKAVLLSRFPDLKLPVTRPEGGALKQEA
;
A
#
# COMPACT_ATOMS: atom_id res chain seq x y z
N MET A 1 -33.80 41.74 -57.62
CA MET A 1 -32.96 41.97 -56.43
C MET A 1 -32.97 40.71 -55.59
N ILE A 2 -31.94 39.92 -55.71
CA ILE A 2 -31.81 38.66 -54.93
C ILE A 2 -30.92 38.99 -53.74
N ASN A 3 -31.55 39.17 -52.55
CA ASN A 3 -30.83 39.32 -51.30
C ASN A 3 -30.31 37.96 -50.90
N LEU A 4 -29.08 37.73 -51.28
CA LEU A 4 -28.34 36.57 -50.75
C LEU A 4 -28.01 36.87 -49.29
N PHE A 5 -28.85 36.40 -48.39
CA PHE A 5 -28.47 36.25 -47.00
C PHE A 5 -27.41 35.16 -46.94
N LEU A 6 -26.18 35.54 -47.15
CA LEU A 6 -25.03 34.79 -46.69
C LEU A 6 -25.05 34.81 -45.15
N ARG A 7 -25.85 33.93 -44.62
CA ARG A 7 -25.77 33.56 -43.22
C ARG A 7 -24.37 32.96 -43.04
N ALA A 8 -23.45 33.81 -42.62
CA ALA A 8 -22.16 33.35 -42.15
C ALA A 8 -22.46 32.31 -41.08
N ARG A 9 -22.36 31.04 -41.46
CA ARG A 9 -22.24 29.97 -40.48
C ARG A 9 -21.03 30.36 -39.65
N ALA A 10 -21.30 30.80 -38.43
CA ALA A 10 -20.25 30.88 -37.43
C ALA A 10 -19.61 29.51 -37.46
N HIS A 11 -18.42 29.42 -38.02
CA HIS A 11 -17.58 28.26 -37.82
C HIS A 11 -17.45 28.14 -36.32
N ASP A 12 -18.05 27.14 -35.75
CA ASP A 12 -17.73 26.70 -34.40
C ASP A 12 -16.26 26.35 -34.43
N TYR A 13 -15.43 27.35 -34.21
CA TYR A 13 -14.02 27.14 -34.00
C TYR A 13 -13.92 26.23 -32.81
N PHE A 14 -13.34 25.06 -33.02
CA PHE A 14 -12.96 24.18 -31.94
C PHE A 14 -12.15 24.99 -30.92
N LYS A 15 -12.81 25.44 -29.87
CA LYS A 15 -12.17 26.14 -28.78
C LYS A 15 -11.39 25.10 -27.99
N ALA A 16 -10.13 24.91 -28.35
CA ALA A 16 -9.20 24.18 -27.50
C ALA A 16 -9.27 24.79 -26.08
N ARG A 17 -9.28 23.93 -25.08
CA ARG A 17 -9.19 24.37 -23.70
C ARG A 17 -7.95 25.24 -23.53
N SER A 18 -7.99 26.21 -22.62
CA SER A 18 -6.78 26.99 -22.35
C SER A 18 -5.67 26.09 -21.85
N VAL A 19 -4.44 26.34 -22.28
CA VAL A 19 -3.24 25.60 -21.88
C VAL A 19 -3.14 25.48 -20.34
N ALA A 20 -3.48 26.54 -19.61
CA ALA A 20 -3.49 26.52 -18.14
C ALA A 20 -4.49 25.53 -17.55
N ARG A 21 -5.66 25.36 -18.19
CA ARG A 21 -6.68 24.39 -17.75
C ARG A 21 -6.26 22.96 -18.04
N ASP A 22 -5.61 22.74 -19.18
CA ASP A 22 -5.10 21.42 -19.56
C ASP A 22 -3.97 20.99 -18.63
N LEU A 23 -3.02 21.86 -18.34
CA LEU A 23 -1.95 21.64 -17.37
C LEU A 23 -2.50 21.29 -15.98
N LYS A 24 -3.50 22.03 -15.49
CA LYS A 24 -4.14 21.74 -14.20
C LYS A 24 -4.84 20.38 -14.21
N THR A 25 -5.48 20.01 -15.32
CA THR A 25 -6.14 18.72 -15.46
C THR A 25 -5.11 17.58 -15.45
N ASP A 26 -4.02 17.74 -16.17
CA ASP A 26 -2.95 16.74 -16.22
C ASP A 26 -2.23 16.60 -14.88
N GLN A 27 -1.98 17.71 -14.20
CA GLN A 27 -1.44 17.70 -12.84
C GLN A 27 -2.36 16.91 -11.88
N SER A 28 -3.67 17.17 -11.92
CA SER A 28 -4.64 16.45 -11.09
C SER A 28 -4.65 14.94 -11.36
N ARG A 29 -4.47 14.53 -12.62
CA ARG A 29 -4.37 13.12 -13.00
C ARG A 29 -3.12 12.46 -12.41
N VAL A 30 -1.99 13.14 -12.49
CA VAL A 30 -0.71 12.65 -11.93
C VAL A 30 -0.78 12.58 -10.40
N GLU A 31 -1.36 13.58 -9.76
CA GLU A 31 -1.60 13.59 -8.31
C GLU A 31 -2.47 12.41 -7.88
N ALA A 32 -3.52 12.09 -8.62
CA ALA A 32 -4.38 10.94 -8.32
C ALA A 32 -3.61 9.61 -8.37
N VAL A 33 -2.71 9.43 -9.36
CA VAL A 33 -1.84 8.25 -9.45
C VAL A 33 -0.87 8.21 -8.27
N ALA A 34 -0.27 9.34 -7.91
CA ALA A 34 0.65 9.44 -6.78
C ALA A 34 -0.02 9.07 -5.46
N VAL A 35 -1.23 9.57 -5.21
CA VAL A 35 -2.03 9.23 -4.02
C VAL A 35 -2.35 7.74 -3.97
N ALA A 36 -2.69 7.14 -5.12
CA ALA A 36 -2.97 5.70 -5.19
C ALA A 36 -1.74 4.85 -4.87
N ILE A 37 -0.56 5.20 -5.39
CA ILE A 37 0.70 4.52 -5.09
C ILE A 37 1.05 4.65 -3.60
N GLU A 38 0.93 5.85 -3.02
CA GLU A 38 1.17 6.08 -1.59
C GLU A 38 0.20 5.27 -0.71
N GLY A 39 -1.06 5.21 -1.08
CA GLY A 39 -2.06 4.41 -0.38
C GLY A 39 -1.74 2.92 -0.40
N ALA A 40 -1.38 2.39 -1.56
CA ALA A 40 -0.98 1.00 -1.73
C ALA A 40 0.30 0.68 -0.94
N LEU A 41 1.30 1.55 -0.99
CA LEU A 41 2.55 1.40 -0.26
C LEU A 41 2.31 1.32 1.25
N ARG A 42 1.55 2.27 1.81
CA ARG A 42 1.21 2.27 3.24
C ARG A 42 0.44 1.02 3.67
N SER A 43 -0.50 0.56 2.83
CA SER A 43 -1.26 -0.66 3.10
C SER A 43 -0.36 -1.88 3.19
N CYS A 44 0.57 -2.05 2.24
CA CYS A 44 1.52 -3.16 2.24
C CYS A 44 2.50 -3.08 3.41
N GLU A 45 2.99 -1.89 3.75
CA GLU A 45 3.88 -1.68 4.91
C GLU A 45 3.18 -1.98 6.24
N ALA A 46 1.92 -1.59 6.39
CA ALA A 46 1.12 -1.90 7.57
C ALA A 46 0.84 -3.39 7.71
N GLU A 47 0.50 -4.07 6.61
CA GLU A 47 0.33 -5.54 6.59
C GLU A 47 1.63 -6.25 6.96
N HIS A 48 2.75 -5.85 6.34
CA HIS A 48 4.07 -6.40 6.62
C HIS A 48 4.44 -6.26 8.11
N ALA A 49 4.29 -5.08 8.68
CA ALA A 49 4.59 -4.81 10.08
C ALA A 49 3.68 -5.61 11.03
N GLY A 50 2.37 -5.71 10.71
CA GLY A 50 1.41 -6.49 11.49
C GLY A 50 1.70 -8.00 11.46
N LEU A 51 2.02 -8.52 10.27
CA LEU A 51 2.37 -9.93 10.12
C LEU A 51 3.70 -10.27 10.78
N SER A 52 4.71 -9.40 10.63
CA SER A 52 6.02 -9.58 11.28
C SER A 52 5.91 -9.68 12.81
N ARG A 53 5.07 -8.82 13.42
CA ARG A 53 4.80 -8.91 14.88
C ARG A 53 4.14 -10.23 15.25
N ARG A 54 3.09 -10.66 14.54
CA ARG A 54 2.41 -11.94 14.79
C ARG A 54 3.35 -13.14 14.65
N MET A 55 4.24 -13.10 13.65
CA MET A 55 5.25 -14.13 13.45
C MET A 55 6.24 -14.20 14.62
N GLY A 56 6.64 -13.05 15.16
CA GLY A 56 7.46 -12.99 16.38
C GLY A 56 6.76 -13.60 17.59
N ASP A 57 5.47 -13.27 17.79
CA ASP A 57 4.66 -13.81 18.90
C ASP A 57 4.47 -15.33 18.79
N VAL A 58 4.19 -15.84 17.58
CA VAL A 58 4.08 -17.28 17.32
C VAL A 58 5.41 -17.99 17.58
N GLY A 59 6.51 -17.43 17.11
CA GLY A 59 7.85 -17.97 17.35
C GLY A 59 8.19 -18.05 18.83
N ALA A 60 7.87 -17.02 19.61
CA ALA A 60 8.07 -17.01 21.05
C ALA A 60 7.22 -18.09 21.76
N ARG A 61 5.95 -18.24 21.39
CA ARG A 61 5.07 -19.30 21.93
C ARG A 61 5.56 -20.68 21.57
N THR A 62 5.99 -20.89 20.34
CA THR A 62 6.55 -22.19 19.91
C THR A 62 7.78 -22.54 20.69
N ALA A 63 8.68 -21.59 20.95
CA ALA A 63 9.88 -21.81 21.77
C ALA A 63 9.56 -22.18 23.22
N LEU A 64 8.53 -21.55 23.81
CA LEU A 64 8.06 -21.88 25.17
C LEU A 64 7.39 -23.26 25.21
N THR A 65 6.61 -23.64 24.21
CA THR A 65 5.91 -24.93 24.12
C THR A 65 6.89 -26.05 23.79
N ALA A 66 7.97 -25.76 23.08
CA ALA A 66 8.99 -26.75 22.73
C ALA A 66 9.75 -27.31 23.96
N GLY A 67 9.70 -26.64 25.11
CA GLY A 67 10.28 -27.09 26.35
C GLY A 67 11.79 -27.34 26.29
N ASN A 68 12.47 -27.16 27.39
CA ASN A 68 13.92 -27.39 27.46
C ASN A 68 14.27 -28.84 27.86
N ASP A 69 13.27 -29.68 28.13
CA ASP A 69 13.51 -31.06 28.65
C ASP A 69 13.27 -32.11 27.57
N VAL A 70 14.30 -32.94 27.37
CA VAL A 70 14.31 -34.05 26.42
C VAL A 70 13.27 -35.14 26.82
N ASP A 71 12.96 -35.27 28.10
CA ASP A 71 11.98 -36.24 28.60
C ASP A 71 10.53 -35.85 28.30
N GLU A 72 10.23 -34.54 28.23
CA GLU A 72 8.92 -34.02 27.87
C GLU A 72 8.61 -34.22 26.40
N TYR A 73 9.65 -34.28 25.55
CA TYR A 73 9.49 -34.56 24.13
C TYR A 73 8.95 -35.96 23.83
N LEU A 74 9.29 -36.94 24.65
CA LEU A 74 8.85 -38.32 24.48
C LEU A 74 7.43 -38.58 24.97
N SER A 75 6.90 -37.75 25.87
CA SER A 75 5.57 -37.87 26.45
C SER A 75 4.49 -36.99 25.83
N ARG A 76 4.84 -36.22 24.77
CA ARG A 76 3.88 -35.33 24.11
C ARG A 76 2.69 -36.08 23.55
N ASP A 77 1.50 -35.64 23.98
CA ASP A 77 0.22 -36.12 23.47
C ASP A 77 0.09 -35.84 21.95
N ALA A 78 -0.71 -36.67 21.28
CA ALA A 78 -1.01 -36.51 19.84
C ALA A 78 -1.59 -35.13 19.49
N THR A 79 -2.28 -34.48 20.43
CA THR A 79 -2.83 -33.14 20.31
C THR A 79 -1.72 -32.10 20.24
N ASP A 80 -0.69 -32.18 21.06
CA ASP A 80 0.43 -31.24 21.08
C ASP A 80 1.26 -31.31 19.79
N ARG A 81 1.45 -32.52 19.27
CA ARG A 81 2.12 -32.71 17.97
C ARG A 81 1.34 -32.10 16.81
N ARG A 82 -0.01 -32.21 16.83
CA ARG A 82 -0.86 -31.56 15.83
C ARG A 82 -0.76 -30.04 15.92
N ASN A 83 -0.82 -29.49 17.10
CA ASN A 83 -0.71 -28.06 17.34
C ASN A 83 0.65 -27.52 16.87
N LEU A 84 1.72 -28.22 17.13
CA LEU A 84 3.05 -27.86 16.68
C LEU A 84 3.16 -27.88 15.16
N ALA A 85 2.63 -28.89 14.48
CA ALA A 85 2.61 -28.98 13.01
C ALA A 85 1.79 -27.85 12.37
N LEU A 86 0.67 -27.45 12.98
CA LEU A 86 -0.12 -26.31 12.53
C LEU A 86 0.65 -25.00 12.67
N LEU A 87 1.31 -24.78 13.81
CA LEU A 87 2.14 -23.60 14.05
C LEU A 87 3.31 -23.52 13.05
N GLU A 88 3.98 -24.62 12.76
CA GLU A 88 5.03 -24.69 11.74
C GLU A 88 4.51 -24.30 10.37
N THR A 89 3.33 -24.81 9.98
CA THR A 89 2.70 -24.47 8.70
C THR A 89 2.35 -22.97 8.63
N GLU A 90 1.80 -22.41 9.70
CA GLU A 90 1.50 -20.98 9.80
C GLU A 90 2.77 -20.13 9.69
N MET A 91 3.85 -20.56 10.31
CA MET A 91 5.14 -19.87 10.23
C MET A 91 5.71 -19.88 8.80
N VAL A 92 5.63 -21.02 8.11
CA VAL A 92 6.07 -21.11 6.70
C VAL A 92 5.24 -20.17 5.81
N ASN A 93 3.92 -20.23 5.92
CA ASN A 93 3.02 -19.38 5.14
C ASN A 93 3.22 -17.89 5.47
N GLY A 94 3.39 -17.55 6.73
CA GLY A 94 3.67 -16.18 7.16
C GLY A 94 4.99 -15.64 6.59
N ASN A 95 6.04 -16.46 6.60
CA ASN A 95 7.34 -16.09 6.01
C ASN A 95 7.26 -15.91 4.50
N LEU A 96 6.52 -16.75 3.78
CA LEU A 96 6.28 -16.58 2.35
C LEU A 96 5.56 -15.26 2.08
N ARG A 97 4.51 -14.98 2.84
CA ARG A 97 3.76 -13.72 2.69
C ARG A 97 4.63 -12.49 2.99
N LEU A 98 5.49 -12.52 4.00
CA LEU A 98 6.43 -11.43 4.30
C LEU A 98 7.39 -11.17 3.12
N LYS A 99 7.89 -12.22 2.47
CA LYS A 99 8.73 -12.09 1.27
C LYS A 99 7.96 -11.45 0.11
N GLU A 100 6.73 -11.89 -0.16
CA GLU A 100 5.87 -11.30 -1.20
C GLU A 100 5.60 -9.82 -0.93
N LEU A 101 5.26 -9.46 0.32
CA LEU A 101 5.03 -8.07 0.71
C LEU A 101 6.29 -7.21 0.55
N THR A 102 7.46 -7.74 0.90
CA THR A 102 8.74 -7.05 0.71
C THR A 102 8.99 -6.72 -0.77
N LEU A 103 8.71 -7.68 -1.67
CA LEU A 103 8.81 -7.45 -3.11
C LEU A 103 7.79 -6.42 -3.59
N THR A 104 6.56 -6.53 -3.16
CA THR A 104 5.49 -5.60 -3.53
C THR A 104 5.81 -4.17 -3.07
N ILE A 105 6.30 -4.00 -1.84
CA ILE A 105 6.75 -2.72 -1.31
C ILE A 105 7.88 -2.14 -2.17
N SER A 106 8.86 -2.96 -2.56
CA SER A 106 9.95 -2.50 -3.42
C SER A 106 9.46 -2.05 -4.79
N HIS A 107 8.48 -2.75 -5.38
CA HIS A 107 7.87 -2.36 -6.65
C HIS A 107 7.12 -1.03 -6.54
N PHE A 108 6.32 -0.81 -5.49
CA PHE A 108 5.63 0.46 -5.31
C PHE A 108 6.60 1.62 -5.05
N ARG A 109 7.68 1.39 -4.31
CA ARG A 109 8.74 2.39 -4.12
C ARG A 109 9.43 2.75 -5.45
N PHE A 110 9.68 1.76 -6.29
CA PHE A 110 10.20 1.98 -7.63
C PHE A 110 9.23 2.79 -8.50
N LEU A 111 7.95 2.43 -8.55
CA LEU A 111 6.93 3.17 -9.29
C LEU A 111 6.83 4.63 -8.81
N LYS A 112 6.88 4.85 -7.51
CA LYS A 112 6.91 6.19 -6.92
C LYS A 112 8.14 6.98 -7.39
N ALA A 113 9.32 6.37 -7.36
CA ALA A 113 10.56 7.02 -7.80
C ALA A 113 10.50 7.39 -9.29
N VAL A 114 9.98 6.51 -10.15
CA VAL A 114 9.78 6.78 -11.58
C VAL A 114 8.79 7.93 -11.78
N LEU A 115 7.68 7.93 -11.05
CA LEU A 115 6.68 9.00 -11.13
C LEU A 115 7.30 10.37 -10.78
N LEU A 116 8.01 10.45 -9.66
CA LEU A 116 8.68 11.69 -9.23
C LEU A 116 9.79 12.14 -10.19
N SER A 117 10.49 11.20 -10.80
CA SER A 117 11.49 11.49 -11.83
C SER A 117 10.89 12.11 -13.09
N ARG A 118 9.69 11.69 -13.47
CA ARG A 118 8.98 12.20 -14.66
C ARG A 118 8.20 13.48 -14.41
N PHE A 119 7.78 13.70 -13.17
CA PHE A 119 6.98 14.84 -12.75
C PHE A 119 7.64 15.52 -11.53
N PRO A 120 8.76 16.24 -11.73
CA PRO A 120 9.53 16.82 -10.62
C PRO A 120 8.77 17.87 -9.82
N ASP A 121 7.78 18.53 -10.44
CA ASP A 121 6.95 19.55 -9.81
C ASP A 121 5.78 18.97 -9.00
N LEU A 122 5.65 17.64 -8.98
CA LEU A 122 4.60 16.94 -8.27
C LEU A 122 4.79 17.08 -6.75
N LYS A 123 3.87 17.79 -6.11
CA LYS A 123 3.81 17.88 -4.65
C LYS A 123 2.98 16.72 -4.11
N LEU A 124 3.63 15.75 -3.51
CA LEU A 124 2.90 14.70 -2.80
C LEU A 124 2.22 15.30 -1.56
N PRO A 125 0.94 14.95 -1.31
CA PRO A 125 0.30 15.36 -0.08
C PRO A 125 1.07 14.74 1.09
N VAL A 126 1.62 15.60 1.95
CA VAL A 126 2.23 15.15 3.20
C VAL A 126 1.10 14.63 4.08
N THR A 127 0.88 13.33 4.05
CA THR A 127 -0.02 12.68 5.00
C THR A 127 0.64 12.73 6.36
N ARG A 128 0.23 13.71 7.16
CA ARG A 128 0.55 13.74 8.59
C ARG A 128 0.03 12.42 9.18
N PRO A 129 0.84 11.63 9.90
CA PRO A 129 0.30 10.55 10.69
C PRO A 129 -0.71 11.19 11.64
N GLU A 130 -1.95 10.72 11.64
CA GLU A 130 -2.93 11.09 12.64
C GLU A 130 -2.39 10.62 13.99
N GLY A 131 -1.61 11.50 14.61
CA GLY A 131 -1.13 11.35 15.96
C GLY A 131 -2.35 11.34 16.87
N GLY A 132 -2.49 10.26 17.63
CA GLY A 132 -3.53 10.09 18.61
C GLY A 132 -3.74 11.35 19.43
N ALA A 133 -4.97 11.84 19.42
CA ALA A 133 -5.43 12.82 20.36
C ALA A 133 -5.29 12.23 21.76
N LEU A 134 -4.23 12.63 22.46
CA LEU A 134 -4.16 12.51 23.91
C LEU A 134 -5.31 13.35 24.45
N LYS A 135 -6.39 12.68 24.86
CA LYS A 135 -7.38 13.28 25.76
C LYS A 135 -6.65 13.62 27.05
N GLN A 136 -6.32 14.89 27.24
CA GLN A 136 -6.08 15.43 28.54
C GLN A 136 -7.46 15.62 29.18
N GLU A 137 -7.81 14.72 30.09
CA GLU A 137 -8.83 15.00 31.09
C GLU A 137 -8.14 15.73 32.25
N ALA A 138 -8.60 16.96 32.42
CA ALA A 138 -8.33 17.76 33.61
C ALA A 138 -9.31 17.37 34.72
#